data_0b8841d59aa4edad328dacae0a22acb6
#
_entry.id   0b8841d59aa4edad328dacae0a22acb6
#
_cell.length_a   1.000
_cell.length_b   1.000
_cell.length_c   1.000
_cell.angle_alpha   90.00
_cell.angle_beta   90.00
_cell.angle_gamma   90.00
#
_symmetry.space_group_name_H-M   'P 1'
#
loop_
_entity.id
_entity.type
_entity.pdbx_description
1 polymer ?
#
loop_
_entity_poly.entity_id
_entity_poly.type
_entity_poly.pdbx_seq_one_letter_code
_entity_poly.pdbx_strand_id
1 'polypeptide(L)'
;MKNNKNGVSLIVLIITIIVIIILSAAVILTLNNNNPIEEANDARYSSDLDSLQSVFTNVVSKIMVEKRAVVEIRNVQLISDDATVEFSIVDSIDGVAGGQIIFGKGTNTGSVYYTDKELPNYSSGDTTWVIDTEGKLYLQVGDRIYPKGTESLPEETMN
;
A
#
# COMPACT_ATOMS: atom_id res chain seq x y z
N MET A 1 45.51 -5.55 -57.48
CA MET A 1 45.39 -5.20 -56.04
C MET A 1 44.43 -6.16 -55.34
N LYS A 2 44.98 -7.06 -54.54
CA LYS A 2 44.19 -8.06 -53.84
C LYS A 2 43.68 -7.48 -52.48
N ASN A 3 42.38 -7.28 -52.32
CA ASN A 3 41.78 -6.77 -51.09
C ASN A 3 41.89 -7.82 -49.96
N ASN A 4 42.79 -7.59 -49.01
CA ASN A 4 42.83 -8.33 -47.75
C ASN A 4 41.71 -7.85 -46.81
N LYS A 5 40.51 -8.31 -47.07
CA LYS A 5 39.34 -7.99 -46.23
C LYS A 5 39.02 -9.02 -45.14
N ASN A 6 39.80 -10.09 -45.04
CA ASN A 6 39.40 -11.26 -44.23
C ASN A 6 40.10 -11.38 -42.86
N GLY A 7 41.04 -10.49 -42.50
CA GLY A 7 41.79 -10.61 -41.24
C GLY A 7 41.21 -9.82 -40.06
N VAL A 8 40.40 -8.80 -40.34
CA VAL A 8 39.88 -7.90 -39.29
C VAL A 8 38.63 -8.47 -38.62
N SER A 9 37.94 -9.40 -39.29
CA SER A 9 36.63 -9.90 -38.84
C SER A 9 36.71 -10.77 -37.59
N LEU A 10 37.71 -11.64 -37.45
CA LEU A 10 37.77 -12.60 -36.33
C LEU A 10 38.19 -11.91 -35.02
N ILE A 11 39.14 -11.01 -35.05
CA ILE A 11 39.53 -10.28 -33.82
C ILE A 11 38.44 -9.35 -33.38
N VAL A 12 37.77 -8.64 -34.28
CA VAL A 12 36.64 -7.77 -33.97
C VAL A 12 35.48 -8.59 -33.39
N LEU A 13 35.20 -9.78 -33.94
CA LEU A 13 34.16 -10.68 -33.43
C LEU A 13 34.47 -11.12 -31.99
N ILE A 14 35.69 -11.53 -31.70
CA ILE A 14 36.09 -11.95 -30.35
C ILE A 14 35.99 -10.79 -29.36
N ILE A 15 36.47 -9.61 -29.73
CA ILE A 15 36.39 -8.41 -28.86
C ILE A 15 34.92 -8.04 -28.59
N THR A 16 34.07 -8.06 -29.61
CA THR A 16 32.65 -7.74 -29.42
C THR A 16 31.94 -8.73 -28.50
N ILE A 17 32.23 -10.02 -28.59
CA ILE A 17 31.68 -11.04 -27.69
C ILE A 17 32.15 -10.80 -26.26
N ILE A 18 33.42 -10.52 -26.03
CA ILE A 18 33.96 -10.23 -24.69
C ILE A 18 33.31 -8.98 -24.11
N VAL A 19 33.15 -7.91 -24.88
CA VAL A 19 32.50 -6.68 -24.44
C VAL A 19 31.02 -6.92 -24.08
N ILE A 20 30.29 -7.69 -24.89
CA ILE A 20 28.89 -8.03 -24.62
C ILE A 20 28.77 -8.85 -23.34
N ILE A 21 29.67 -9.80 -23.07
CA ILE A 21 29.66 -10.60 -21.85
C ILE A 21 29.90 -9.72 -20.62
N ILE A 22 30.87 -8.81 -20.67
CA ILE A 22 31.22 -7.90 -19.58
C ILE A 22 30.06 -6.95 -19.31
N LEU A 23 29.46 -6.36 -20.35
CA LEU A 23 28.30 -5.48 -20.20
C LEU A 23 27.06 -6.23 -19.64
N SER A 24 26.82 -7.45 -20.12
CA SER A 24 25.74 -8.28 -19.62
C SER A 24 25.90 -8.63 -18.15
N ALA A 25 27.13 -8.98 -17.73
CA ALA A 25 27.44 -9.26 -16.33
C ALA A 25 27.24 -8.02 -15.44
N ALA A 26 27.67 -6.84 -15.91
CA ALA A 26 27.48 -5.58 -15.18
C ALA A 26 26.00 -5.23 -15.01
N VAL A 27 25.18 -5.41 -16.04
CA VAL A 27 23.71 -5.17 -15.98
C VAL A 27 23.05 -6.14 -15.01
N ILE A 28 23.40 -7.43 -15.05
CA ILE A 28 22.84 -8.44 -14.14
C ILE A 28 23.21 -8.11 -12.68
N LEU A 29 24.44 -7.73 -12.40
CA LEU A 29 24.87 -7.33 -11.05
C LEU A 29 24.14 -6.08 -10.56
N THR A 30 23.90 -5.11 -11.43
CA THR A 30 23.18 -3.88 -11.07
C THR A 30 21.71 -4.16 -10.76
N LEU A 31 21.07 -5.02 -11.55
CA LEU A 31 19.68 -5.41 -11.33
C LEU A 31 19.50 -6.27 -10.06
N ASN A 32 20.51 -7.06 -9.69
CA ASN A 32 20.44 -7.93 -8.52
C ASN A 32 20.69 -7.16 -7.21
N ASN A 33 21.48 -6.09 -7.24
CA ASN A 33 21.79 -5.27 -6.07
C ASN A 33 20.77 -4.14 -5.81
N ASN A 34 20.09 -3.67 -6.85
CA ASN A 34 19.04 -2.67 -6.78
C ASN A 34 17.82 -3.27 -7.47
N ASN A 35 16.89 -3.83 -6.70
CA ASN A 35 15.65 -4.37 -7.26
C ASN A 35 14.67 -3.22 -7.56
N PRO A 36 14.71 -2.59 -8.74
CA PRO A 36 13.88 -1.42 -9.03
C PRO A 36 12.38 -1.77 -9.05
N ILE A 37 12.04 -3.03 -9.28
CA ILE A 37 10.66 -3.53 -9.21
C ILE A 37 10.17 -3.52 -7.76
N GLU A 38 11.04 -3.90 -6.84
CA GLU A 38 10.76 -3.91 -5.42
C GLU A 38 10.58 -2.50 -4.87
N GLU A 39 11.47 -1.58 -5.22
CA GLU A 39 11.34 -0.16 -4.85
C GLU A 39 10.08 0.49 -5.45
N ALA A 40 9.74 0.15 -6.69
CA ALA A 40 8.52 0.64 -7.33
C ALA A 40 7.26 0.11 -6.64
N ASN A 41 7.23 -1.15 -6.23
CA ASN A 41 6.14 -1.73 -5.48
C ASN A 41 6.02 -1.08 -4.09
N ASP A 42 7.13 -0.86 -3.40
CA ASP A 42 7.15 -0.18 -2.10
C ASP A 42 6.60 1.24 -2.19
N ALA A 43 7.01 1.98 -3.22
CA ALA A 43 6.49 3.33 -3.47
C ALA A 43 4.98 3.32 -3.76
N ARG A 44 4.50 2.32 -4.51
CA ARG A 44 3.09 2.13 -4.79
C ARG A 44 2.31 1.83 -3.52
N TYR A 45 2.75 0.88 -2.70
CA TYR A 45 2.07 0.48 -1.46
C TYR A 45 1.99 1.66 -0.47
N SER A 46 3.09 2.41 -0.32
CA SER A 46 3.10 3.61 0.51
C SER A 46 2.13 4.67 0.00
N SER A 47 2.11 4.92 -1.31
CA SER A 47 1.21 5.90 -1.94
C SER A 47 -0.26 5.51 -1.81
N ASP A 48 -0.59 4.23 -1.98
CA ASP A 48 -1.94 3.72 -1.82
C ASP A 48 -2.39 3.84 -0.35
N LEU A 49 -1.51 3.50 0.60
CA LEU A 49 -1.77 3.65 2.03
C LEU A 49 -2.04 5.11 2.40
N ASP A 50 -1.19 6.05 1.98
CA ASP A 50 -1.35 7.48 2.27
C ASP A 50 -2.65 8.03 1.68
N SER A 51 -2.99 7.59 0.46
CA SER A 51 -4.23 7.97 -0.21
C SER A 51 -5.46 7.48 0.54
N LEU A 52 -5.46 6.22 1.01
CA LEU A 52 -6.55 5.64 1.78
C LEU A 52 -6.64 6.26 3.17
N GLN A 53 -5.51 6.52 3.83
CA GLN A 53 -5.47 7.24 5.10
C GLN A 53 -6.10 8.63 4.98
N SER A 54 -5.78 9.36 3.92
CA SER A 54 -6.36 10.67 3.66
C SER A 54 -7.87 10.62 3.47
N VAL A 55 -8.35 9.66 2.67
CA VAL A 55 -9.79 9.47 2.44
C VAL A 55 -10.52 9.08 3.72
N PHE A 56 -9.96 8.15 4.50
CA PHE A 56 -10.51 7.74 5.79
C PHE A 56 -10.61 8.94 6.76
N THR A 57 -9.52 9.70 6.91
CA THR A 57 -9.48 10.88 7.78
C THR A 57 -10.51 11.94 7.36
N ASN A 58 -10.73 12.12 6.05
CA ASN A 58 -11.74 13.04 5.56
C ASN A 58 -13.16 12.59 5.93
N VAL A 59 -13.45 11.28 5.84
CA VAL A 59 -14.75 10.73 6.24
C VAL A 59 -14.96 10.89 7.74
N VAL A 60 -13.96 10.56 8.57
CA VAL A 60 -14.03 10.76 10.03
C VAL A 60 -14.29 12.23 10.37
N SER A 61 -13.55 13.16 9.74
CA SER A 61 -13.75 14.59 9.93
C SER A 61 -15.15 15.05 9.53
N LYS A 62 -15.69 14.51 8.45
CA LYS A 62 -17.06 14.78 8.01
C LYS A 62 -18.07 14.31 9.05
N ILE A 63 -17.91 13.09 9.60
CA ILE A 63 -18.78 12.56 10.67
C ILE A 63 -18.72 13.45 11.90
N MET A 64 -17.52 13.85 12.32
CA MET A 64 -17.34 14.74 13.48
C MET A 64 -18.09 16.06 13.32
N VAL A 65 -18.05 16.65 12.13
CA VAL A 65 -18.74 17.92 11.82
C VAL A 65 -20.25 17.69 11.75
N GLU A 66 -20.72 16.68 11.05
CA GLU A 66 -22.15 16.40 10.87
C GLU A 66 -22.84 16.02 12.18
N LYS A 67 -22.18 15.24 13.01
CA LYS A 67 -22.71 14.74 14.28
C LYS A 67 -22.35 15.61 15.49
N ARG A 68 -21.51 16.63 15.30
CA ARG A 68 -20.99 17.49 16.38
C ARG A 68 -20.47 16.65 17.56
N ALA A 69 -19.66 15.64 17.26
CA ALA A 69 -19.24 14.62 18.19
C ALA A 69 -17.82 14.17 17.91
N VAL A 70 -17.19 13.50 18.86
CA VAL A 70 -15.89 12.85 18.68
C VAL A 70 -16.13 11.42 18.19
N VAL A 71 -15.43 11.05 17.13
CA VAL A 71 -15.40 9.69 16.58
C VAL A 71 -14.24 8.94 17.18
N GLU A 72 -14.49 7.78 17.74
CA GLU A 72 -13.48 6.87 18.29
C GLU A 72 -13.56 5.51 17.61
N ILE A 73 -12.41 4.98 17.19
CA ILE A 73 -12.27 3.60 16.76
C ILE A 73 -12.11 2.74 18.01
N ARG A 74 -13.04 1.82 18.25
CA ARG A 74 -13.11 1.11 19.53
C ARG A 74 -11.93 0.19 19.79
N ASN A 75 -11.47 -0.52 18.76
CA ASN A 75 -10.43 -1.53 18.87
C ASN A 75 -9.56 -1.49 17.61
N VAL A 76 -8.37 -2.04 17.70
CA VAL A 76 -7.58 -2.38 16.51
C VAL A 76 -8.35 -3.42 15.73
N GLN A 77 -8.62 -3.14 14.47
CA GLN A 77 -9.43 -3.99 13.61
C GLN A 77 -8.64 -4.45 12.40
N LEU A 78 -8.72 -5.75 12.12
CA LEU A 78 -8.44 -6.28 10.80
C LEU A 78 -9.57 -5.85 9.87
N ILE A 79 -9.23 -5.11 8.83
CA ILE A 79 -10.18 -4.74 7.79
C ILE A 79 -10.28 -5.92 6.83
N SER A 80 -11.28 -6.78 7.06
CA SER A 80 -11.51 -8.02 6.32
C SER A 80 -12.29 -7.78 5.02
N ASP A 81 -12.79 -8.86 4.43
CA ASP A 81 -13.47 -8.90 3.12
C ASP A 81 -14.59 -7.87 2.93
N ASP A 82 -15.22 -7.43 4.01
CA ASP A 82 -16.26 -6.38 3.98
C ASP A 82 -15.69 -4.95 3.97
N ALA A 83 -14.38 -4.80 4.14
CA ALA A 83 -13.68 -3.51 4.17
C ALA A 83 -14.37 -2.47 5.08
N THR A 84 -14.86 -2.92 6.23
CA THR A 84 -15.69 -2.14 7.16
C THR A 84 -14.94 -1.85 8.45
N VAL A 85 -15.00 -0.60 8.90
CA VAL A 85 -14.48 -0.13 10.18
C VAL A 85 -15.64 0.30 11.07
N GLU A 86 -15.71 -0.25 12.28
CA GLU A 86 -16.69 0.17 13.28
C GLU A 86 -16.14 1.33 14.11
N PHE A 87 -16.99 2.32 14.33
CA PHE A 87 -16.67 3.45 15.20
C PHE A 87 -17.77 3.72 16.23
N SER A 88 -17.39 4.28 17.35
CA SER A 88 -18.30 4.86 18.32
C SER A 88 -18.26 6.38 18.28
N ILE A 89 -19.35 6.99 18.72
CA ILE A 89 -19.46 8.43 18.88
C ILE A 89 -19.52 8.74 20.37
N VAL A 90 -18.59 9.58 20.83
CA VAL A 90 -18.53 10.07 22.20
C VAL A 90 -19.05 11.50 22.22
N ASP A 91 -19.83 11.84 23.25
CA ASP A 91 -20.38 13.19 23.46
C ASP A 91 -21.29 13.72 22.33
N SER A 92 -22.06 12.82 21.70
CA SER A 92 -23.02 13.24 20.68
C SER A 92 -24.22 13.97 21.29
N ILE A 93 -24.56 15.14 20.71
CA ILE A 93 -25.77 15.88 21.04
C ILE A 93 -27.04 15.13 20.58
N ASP A 94 -26.92 14.31 19.52
CA ASP A 94 -28.06 13.62 18.87
C ASP A 94 -28.28 12.19 19.35
N GLY A 95 -27.53 11.70 20.34
CA GLY A 95 -27.70 10.37 20.95
C GLY A 95 -27.33 9.19 20.03
N VAL A 96 -26.61 9.41 18.94
CA VAL A 96 -26.14 8.36 18.03
C VAL A 96 -24.93 7.66 18.65
N ALA A 97 -25.03 6.34 18.86
CA ALA A 97 -24.03 5.59 19.61
C ALA A 97 -22.78 5.18 18.76
N GLY A 98 -22.88 5.19 17.44
CA GLY A 98 -21.79 4.77 16.54
C GLY A 98 -22.29 4.42 15.15
N GLY A 99 -21.41 3.83 14.36
CA GLY A 99 -21.70 3.47 12.97
C GLY A 99 -20.56 2.69 12.33
N GLN A 100 -20.59 2.66 11.01
CA GLN A 100 -19.62 1.94 10.18
C GLN A 100 -19.08 2.86 9.10
N ILE A 101 -17.77 2.73 8.83
CA ILE A 101 -17.11 3.31 7.67
C ILE A 101 -16.74 2.15 6.75
N ILE A 102 -17.23 2.18 5.52
CA ILE A 102 -17.01 1.14 4.52
C ILE A 102 -16.06 1.67 3.46
N PHE A 103 -14.96 0.93 3.21
CA PHE A 103 -14.08 1.22 2.10
C PHE A 103 -14.72 0.74 0.80
N GLY A 104 -15.09 1.66 -0.05
CA GLY A 104 -15.77 1.36 -1.31
C GLY A 104 -16.72 2.46 -1.72
N LYS A 105 -17.39 2.21 -2.84
CA LYS A 105 -18.40 3.12 -3.38
C LYS A 105 -19.77 2.80 -2.81
N GLY A 106 -20.48 3.83 -2.39
CA GLY A 106 -21.83 3.68 -1.88
C GLY A 106 -22.47 5.01 -1.55
N THR A 107 -23.66 4.95 -0.99
CA THR A 107 -24.41 6.14 -0.55
C THR A 107 -24.48 6.16 0.97
N ASN A 108 -23.98 7.24 1.57
CA ASN A 108 -24.06 7.43 3.02
C ASN A 108 -25.51 7.46 3.50
N THR A 109 -25.84 6.64 4.47
CA THR A 109 -27.19 6.56 5.05
C THR A 109 -27.13 6.33 6.56
N GLY A 110 -27.74 7.22 7.33
CA GLY A 110 -27.82 7.09 8.78
C GLY A 110 -26.44 7.08 9.45
N SER A 111 -26.00 5.90 9.90
CA SER A 111 -24.70 5.67 10.53
C SER A 111 -23.71 4.89 9.66
N VAL A 112 -23.99 4.75 8.36
CA VAL A 112 -23.09 4.08 7.40
C VAL A 112 -22.49 5.11 6.46
N TYR A 113 -21.17 5.12 6.38
CA TYR A 113 -20.37 6.06 5.58
C TYR A 113 -19.44 5.31 4.63
N TYR A 114 -19.34 5.79 3.40
CA TYR A 114 -18.48 5.20 2.37
C TYR A 114 -17.31 6.13 2.06
N THR A 115 -16.15 5.54 1.80
CA THR A 115 -14.91 6.29 1.51
C THR A 115 -14.73 6.64 0.03
N ASP A 116 -15.59 6.16 -0.88
CA ASP A 116 -15.44 6.24 -2.34
C ASP A 116 -14.21 5.54 -2.92
N LYS A 117 -13.40 4.92 -2.07
CA LYS A 117 -12.22 4.11 -2.49
C LYS A 117 -12.26 2.74 -1.86
N GLU A 118 -12.03 1.73 -2.69
CA GLU A 118 -11.88 0.34 -2.25
C GLU A 118 -10.47 0.10 -1.72
N LEU A 119 -10.33 -0.86 -0.81
CA LEU A 119 -9.03 -1.33 -0.36
C LEU A 119 -8.38 -2.15 -1.47
N PRO A 120 -7.16 -1.78 -1.92
CA PRO A 120 -6.43 -2.60 -2.88
C PRO A 120 -6.06 -3.96 -2.31
N ASN A 121 -6.16 -4.98 -3.16
CA ASN A 121 -5.60 -6.30 -2.91
C ASN A 121 -4.47 -6.54 -3.90
N TYR A 122 -3.29 -6.90 -3.40
CA TYR A 122 -2.10 -7.05 -4.23
C TYR A 122 -1.79 -8.51 -4.49
N SER A 123 -1.64 -8.87 -5.76
CA SER A 123 -1.31 -10.23 -6.20
C SER A 123 0.12 -10.66 -5.88
N SER A 124 0.95 -9.76 -5.38
CA SER A 124 2.36 -10.02 -5.03
C SER A 124 2.58 -10.69 -3.67
N GLY A 125 1.51 -10.96 -2.92
CA GLY A 125 1.54 -11.60 -1.60
C GLY A 125 0.21 -11.46 -0.88
N ASP A 126 0.12 -12.06 0.30
CA ASP A 126 -1.04 -11.89 1.17
C ASP A 126 -1.14 -10.42 1.58
N THR A 127 -2.31 -9.85 1.37
CA THR A 127 -2.60 -8.45 1.69
C THR A 127 -3.46 -8.39 2.94
N THR A 128 -2.98 -7.68 3.95
CA THR A 128 -3.71 -7.47 5.22
C THR A 128 -3.78 -5.97 5.51
N TRP A 129 -4.97 -5.47 5.76
CA TRP A 129 -5.21 -4.10 6.20
C TRP A 129 -5.62 -4.08 7.66
N VAL A 130 -5.02 -3.18 8.43
CA VAL A 130 -5.33 -3.00 9.85
C VAL A 130 -5.53 -1.52 10.14
N ILE A 131 -6.47 -1.20 11.02
CA ILE A 131 -6.65 0.14 11.55
C ILE A 131 -6.50 0.10 13.07
N ASP A 132 -5.76 1.06 13.63
CA ASP A 132 -5.64 1.20 15.07
C ASP A 132 -6.72 2.11 15.69
N THR A 133 -6.71 2.21 17.01
CA THR A 133 -7.66 3.04 17.77
C THR A 133 -7.49 4.54 17.54
N GLU A 134 -6.35 4.96 16.98
CA GLU A 134 -6.10 6.35 16.58
C GLU A 134 -6.59 6.64 15.15
N GLY A 135 -7.10 5.62 14.45
CA GLY A 135 -7.56 5.72 13.07
C GLY A 135 -6.42 5.70 12.05
N LYS A 136 -5.26 5.20 12.42
CA LYS A 136 -4.13 5.02 11.52
C LYS A 136 -4.21 3.67 10.82
N LEU A 137 -4.10 3.70 9.50
CA LEU A 137 -4.09 2.52 8.64
C LEU A 137 -2.70 1.91 8.54
N TYR A 138 -2.67 0.59 8.52
CA TYR A 138 -1.49 -0.22 8.27
C TYR A 138 -1.78 -1.20 7.14
N LEU A 139 -0.77 -1.46 6.34
CA LEU A 139 -0.81 -2.41 5.25
C LEU A 139 0.33 -3.41 5.41
N GLN A 140 0.01 -4.69 5.34
CA GLN A 140 0.99 -5.74 5.17
C GLN A 140 0.80 -6.39 3.80
N VAL A 141 1.90 -6.57 3.07
CA VAL A 141 1.95 -7.31 1.81
C VAL A 141 3.10 -8.32 1.89
N GLY A 142 2.75 -9.59 2.04
CA GLY A 142 3.73 -10.63 2.37
C GLY A 142 4.44 -10.34 3.69
N ASP A 143 5.76 -10.27 3.67
CA ASP A 143 6.59 -10.00 4.86
C ASP A 143 6.81 -8.49 5.14
N ARG A 144 6.21 -7.61 4.36
CA ARG A 144 6.44 -6.16 4.45
C ARG A 144 5.28 -5.45 5.09
N ILE A 145 5.58 -4.55 6.02
CA ILE A 145 4.60 -3.74 6.73
C ILE A 145 4.81 -2.27 6.38
N TYR A 146 3.70 -1.56 6.18
CA TYR A 146 3.65 -0.13 5.87
C TYR A 146 2.76 0.60 6.89
N PRO A 147 3.12 1.82 7.29
CA PRO A 147 4.26 2.61 6.79
C PRO A 147 5.60 1.95 7.11
N LYS A 148 6.61 2.18 6.25
CA LYS A 148 7.96 1.64 6.46
C LYS A 148 8.51 2.02 7.84
N GLY A 149 9.18 1.07 8.48
CA GLY A 149 9.68 1.24 9.84
C GLY A 149 8.73 0.74 10.93
N THR A 150 7.59 0.18 10.55
CA THR A 150 6.71 -0.56 11.46
C THR A 150 7.24 -1.98 11.62
N GLU A 151 7.56 -2.39 12.83
CA GLU A 151 8.15 -3.71 13.13
C GLU A 151 7.08 -4.82 13.16
N SER A 152 5.88 -4.50 13.61
CA SER A 152 4.73 -5.41 13.66
C SER A 152 3.44 -4.66 13.47
N LEU A 153 2.41 -5.35 12.98
CA LEU A 153 1.05 -4.80 12.98
C LEU A 153 0.56 -4.58 14.41
N PRO A 154 -0.29 -3.56 14.65
CA PRO A 154 -0.98 -3.41 15.92
C PRO A 154 -1.77 -4.68 16.25
N GLU A 155 -1.64 -5.17 17.46
CA GLU A 155 -2.37 -6.37 17.90
C GLU A 155 -3.85 -6.04 18.14
N GLU A 156 -4.74 -6.89 17.64
CA GLU A 156 -6.15 -6.87 18.02
C GLU A 156 -6.28 -7.11 19.53
N THR A 157 -6.77 -6.11 20.26
CA THR A 157 -7.15 -6.35 21.64
C THR A 157 -8.49 -7.09 21.65
N MET A 158 -8.43 -8.40 21.71
CA MET A 158 -9.60 -9.22 22.03
C MET A 158 -10.05 -8.85 23.44
N ASN A 159 -11.15 -8.09 23.54
CA ASN A 159 -11.94 -7.91 24.76
C ASN A 159 -13.19 -8.77 24.69
#